data_161dc71c9256395c148db629c11ebfcb
#
_entry.id   161dc71c9256395c148db629c11ebfcb
#
_cell.length_a   1.000
_cell.length_b   1.000
_cell.length_c   1.000
_cell.angle_alpha   90.00
_cell.angle_beta   90.00
_cell.angle_gamma   90.00
#
_symmetry.space_group_name_H-M   'P 1'
#
loop_
_entity.id
_entity.type
_entity.pdbx_description
1 polymer ?
#
loop_
_entity_poly.entity_id
_entity_poly.type
_entity_poly.pdbx_seq_one_letter_code
_entity_poly.pdbx_strand_id
1 'polypeptide(L)'
;MYIIAGLGNPDRKYAGTRHNIGFDVITYLSDKYGISLSKTGFKSKLGQGFIEGKKVLLMKPQTYMNLSGEAVGEAVNFYKVDETTELIIIQDDIDLEPGNIRIRVKGSAGGHNGIKSIISHLGGNEFIRLKLGVGGKPEGGDLADHVLSGFDRDTEPLIRKVIENAGAAVLAIMKEGAEAAMNKYNGMKISV
;
A
#
# COMPACT_ATOMS: atom_id res chain seq x y z
N MET A 1 -5.01 0.24 -17.54
CA MET A 1 -4.38 -0.74 -16.62
C MET A 1 -4.03 -0.06 -15.33
N TYR A 2 -4.34 -0.71 -14.21
CA TYR A 2 -3.96 -0.20 -12.88
C TYR A 2 -2.73 -0.94 -12.38
N ILE A 3 -1.79 -0.20 -11.80
CA ILE A 3 -0.70 -0.76 -11.01
C ILE A 3 -1.03 -0.54 -9.53
N ILE A 4 -1.14 -1.62 -8.78
CA ILE A 4 -1.44 -1.60 -7.34
C ILE A 4 -0.23 -2.18 -6.62
N ALA A 5 0.54 -1.33 -5.97
CA ALA A 5 1.77 -1.72 -5.28
C ALA A 5 1.61 -1.56 -3.77
N GLY A 6 1.76 -2.65 -3.05
CA GLY A 6 1.84 -2.63 -1.59
C GLY A 6 3.30 -2.61 -1.14
N LEU A 7 3.64 -1.69 -0.24
CA LEU A 7 5.00 -1.53 0.23
C LEU A 7 5.30 -2.43 1.43
N GLY A 8 6.55 -2.86 1.51
CA GLY A 8 7.05 -3.72 2.59
C GLY A 8 8.49 -4.13 2.37
N ASN A 9 9.01 -4.90 3.29
CA ASN A 9 10.34 -5.51 3.21
C ASN A 9 10.21 -7.02 2.94
N PRO A 10 11.07 -7.59 2.06
CA PRO A 10 10.86 -8.94 1.54
C PRO A 10 11.16 -10.10 2.50
N ASP A 11 12.00 -9.88 3.50
CA ASP A 11 12.46 -10.98 4.36
C ASP A 11 11.36 -11.50 5.29
N ARG A 12 11.37 -12.79 5.59
CA ARG A 12 10.39 -13.45 6.46
C ARG A 12 10.24 -12.78 7.83
N LYS A 13 11.34 -12.27 8.38
CA LYS A 13 11.33 -11.59 9.69
C LYS A 13 10.45 -10.35 9.73
N TYR A 14 10.13 -9.78 8.58
CA TYR A 14 9.27 -8.59 8.48
C TYR A 14 7.79 -8.93 8.21
N ALA A 15 7.47 -10.21 8.00
CA ALA A 15 6.08 -10.62 7.77
C ALA A 15 5.20 -10.24 8.97
N GLY A 16 4.03 -9.66 8.69
CA GLY A 16 3.09 -9.25 9.71
C GLY A 16 3.50 -8.00 10.51
N THR A 17 4.58 -7.35 10.15
CA THR A 17 4.98 -6.08 10.78
C THR A 17 4.13 -4.91 10.26
N ARG A 18 4.12 -3.80 11.01
CA ARG A 18 3.42 -2.57 10.63
C ARG A 18 3.84 -2.08 9.25
N HIS A 19 5.14 -2.09 8.98
CA HIS A 19 5.70 -1.62 7.71
C HIS A 19 5.31 -2.49 6.51
N ASN A 20 4.89 -3.73 6.75
CA ASN A 20 4.47 -4.69 5.71
C ASN A 20 2.95 -4.74 5.49
N ILE A 21 2.17 -3.86 6.09
CA ILE A 21 0.71 -3.86 5.93
C ILE A 21 0.31 -3.69 4.45
N GLY A 22 1.10 -2.98 3.67
CA GLY A 22 0.89 -2.87 2.21
C GLY A 22 0.99 -4.22 1.51
N PHE A 23 1.97 -5.04 1.88
CA PHE A 23 2.09 -6.42 1.38
C PHE A 23 0.85 -7.25 1.73
N ASP A 24 0.33 -7.08 2.94
CA ASP A 24 -0.84 -7.84 3.41
C ASP A 24 -2.09 -7.50 2.59
N VAL A 25 -2.27 -6.26 2.19
CA VAL A 25 -3.37 -5.86 1.30
C VAL A 25 -3.22 -6.49 -0.08
N ILE A 26 -2.01 -6.53 -0.64
CA ILE A 26 -1.77 -7.19 -1.93
C ILE A 26 -2.08 -8.69 -1.84
N THR A 27 -1.68 -9.35 -0.76
CA THR A 27 -2.03 -10.75 -0.51
C THR A 27 -3.55 -10.93 -0.45
N TYR A 28 -4.24 -10.06 0.26
CA TYR A 28 -5.71 -10.09 0.34
C TYR A 28 -6.36 -9.94 -1.04
N LEU A 29 -5.92 -9.00 -1.85
CA LEU A 29 -6.44 -8.80 -3.21
C LEU A 29 -6.16 -10.00 -4.10
N SER A 30 -4.94 -10.55 -4.01
CA SER A 30 -4.55 -11.77 -4.71
C SER A 30 -5.49 -12.93 -4.40
N ASP A 31 -5.73 -13.18 -3.12
CA ASP A 31 -6.60 -14.27 -2.67
C ASP A 31 -8.06 -14.04 -3.07
N LYS A 32 -8.55 -12.83 -2.87
CA LYS A 32 -9.96 -12.48 -3.15
C LYS A 32 -10.32 -12.59 -4.63
N TYR A 33 -9.42 -12.17 -5.51
CA TYR A 33 -9.68 -12.11 -6.96
C TYR A 33 -8.99 -13.23 -7.75
N GLY A 34 -8.36 -14.18 -7.07
CA GLY A 34 -7.71 -15.31 -7.72
C GLY A 34 -6.53 -14.91 -8.61
N ILE A 35 -5.80 -13.87 -8.24
CA ILE A 35 -4.63 -13.38 -8.97
C ILE A 35 -3.37 -13.90 -8.30
N SER A 36 -2.73 -14.92 -8.88
CA SER A 36 -1.52 -15.51 -8.31
C SER A 36 -0.33 -14.54 -8.37
N LEU A 37 0.38 -14.41 -7.25
CA LEU A 37 1.63 -13.62 -7.15
C LEU A 37 2.87 -14.47 -7.47
N SER A 38 2.79 -15.28 -8.51
CA SER A 38 3.80 -16.28 -8.88
C SER A 38 4.86 -15.77 -9.85
N LYS A 39 4.66 -14.61 -10.44
CA LYS A 39 5.61 -14.01 -11.39
C LYS A 39 6.59 -13.11 -10.68
N THR A 40 7.78 -12.96 -11.26
CA THR A 40 8.79 -12.00 -10.84
C THR A 40 9.12 -11.05 -11.98
N GLY A 41 9.36 -9.79 -11.66
CA GLY A 41 9.71 -8.74 -12.62
C GLY A 41 9.69 -7.41 -11.91
N PHE A 42 10.26 -6.38 -12.50
CA PHE A 42 10.33 -5.05 -11.89
C PHE A 42 10.77 -5.11 -10.42
N LYS A 43 11.78 -5.95 -10.14
CA LYS A 43 12.30 -6.17 -8.77
C LYS A 43 11.20 -6.49 -7.75
N SER A 44 10.14 -7.20 -8.17
CA SER A 44 8.94 -7.44 -7.37
C SER A 44 8.40 -8.86 -7.56
N LYS A 45 7.57 -9.30 -6.61
CA LYS A 45 6.62 -10.37 -6.83
C LYS A 45 5.38 -9.76 -7.49
N LEU A 46 4.90 -10.40 -8.55
CA LEU A 46 3.89 -9.86 -9.43
C LEU A 46 2.74 -10.83 -9.64
N GLY A 47 1.54 -10.27 -9.79
CA GLY A 47 0.37 -10.95 -10.30
C GLY A 47 -0.38 -10.08 -11.29
N GLN A 48 -0.70 -10.62 -12.47
CA GLN A 48 -1.55 -9.95 -13.45
C GLN A 48 -2.92 -10.60 -13.49
N GLY A 49 -3.94 -9.79 -13.61
CA GLY A 49 -5.31 -10.30 -13.70
C GLY A 49 -6.31 -9.18 -13.90
N PHE A 50 -7.55 -9.50 -13.56
CA PHE A 50 -8.66 -8.55 -13.69
C PHE A 50 -9.40 -8.43 -12.36
N ILE A 51 -9.72 -7.20 -11.99
CA ILE A 51 -10.59 -6.89 -10.87
C ILE A 51 -11.77 -6.11 -11.43
N GLU A 52 -12.97 -6.66 -11.33
CA GLU A 52 -14.18 -6.05 -11.85
C GLU A 52 -14.04 -5.63 -13.34
N GLY A 53 -13.44 -6.51 -14.13
CA GLY A 53 -13.25 -6.28 -15.58
C GLY A 53 -12.11 -5.33 -15.95
N LYS A 54 -11.39 -4.78 -14.98
CA LYS A 54 -10.26 -3.88 -15.22
C LYS A 54 -8.94 -4.61 -15.03
N LYS A 55 -8.03 -4.43 -15.99
CA LYS A 55 -6.71 -5.06 -15.94
C LYS A 55 -5.86 -4.45 -14.83
N VAL A 56 -5.27 -5.31 -14.00
CA VAL A 56 -4.43 -4.90 -12.87
C VAL A 56 -3.10 -5.64 -12.85
N LEU A 57 -2.08 -4.94 -12.36
CA LEU A 57 -0.81 -5.53 -11.92
C LEU A 57 -0.73 -5.34 -10.41
N LEU A 58 -0.73 -6.46 -9.68
CA LEU A 58 -0.45 -6.46 -8.24
C LEU A 58 1.04 -6.60 -8.03
N MET A 59 1.63 -5.75 -7.19
CA MET A 59 3.07 -5.73 -6.95
C MET A 59 3.39 -5.74 -5.45
N LYS A 60 4.37 -6.59 -5.09
CA LYS A 60 5.08 -6.50 -3.82
C LYS A 60 6.56 -6.24 -4.15
N PRO A 61 7.05 -4.98 -4.09
CA PRO A 61 8.46 -4.69 -4.30
C PRO A 61 9.36 -5.52 -3.37
N GLN A 62 10.44 -6.07 -3.90
CA GLN A 62 11.40 -6.89 -3.16
C GLN A 62 12.73 -6.17 -2.96
N THR A 63 12.71 -4.84 -3.08
CA THR A 63 13.87 -3.96 -3.08
C THR A 63 14.30 -3.49 -1.69
N TYR A 64 13.62 -3.90 -0.63
CA TYR A 64 13.57 -3.22 0.65
C TYR A 64 12.89 -1.83 0.53
N MET A 65 12.38 -1.34 1.65
CA MET A 65 11.48 -0.18 1.68
C MET A 65 12.09 1.07 1.05
N ASN A 66 13.32 1.40 1.40
CA ASN A 66 14.00 2.60 0.93
C ASN A 66 14.32 2.63 -0.58
N LEU A 67 14.16 1.50 -1.27
CA LEU A 67 14.38 1.36 -2.71
C LEU A 67 13.10 1.02 -3.48
N SER A 68 11.94 1.19 -2.85
CA SER A 68 10.63 0.86 -3.47
C SER A 68 10.41 1.59 -4.80
N GLY A 69 10.95 2.79 -4.96
CA GLY A 69 10.85 3.57 -6.19
C GLY A 69 11.54 2.93 -7.39
N GLU A 70 12.58 2.12 -7.19
CA GLU A 70 13.21 1.38 -8.29
C GLU A 70 12.21 0.42 -8.93
N ALA A 71 11.50 -0.33 -8.11
CA ALA A 71 10.51 -1.30 -8.59
C ALA A 71 9.30 -0.63 -9.22
N VAL A 72 8.71 0.33 -8.52
CA VAL A 72 7.50 1.04 -8.99
C VAL A 72 7.82 1.83 -10.25
N GLY A 73 8.95 2.53 -10.30
CA GLY A 73 9.38 3.31 -11.46
C GLY A 73 9.56 2.44 -12.71
N GLU A 74 10.18 1.26 -12.57
CA GLU A 74 10.33 0.33 -13.70
C GLU A 74 8.97 -0.10 -14.26
N ALA A 75 8.03 -0.45 -13.41
CA ALA A 75 6.69 -0.87 -13.84
C ALA A 75 5.91 0.26 -14.50
N VAL A 76 5.93 1.45 -13.92
CA VAL A 76 5.25 2.64 -14.47
C VAL A 76 5.81 2.98 -15.84
N ASN A 77 7.13 2.99 -16.00
CA ASN A 77 7.79 3.27 -17.28
C ASN A 77 7.49 2.21 -18.34
N PHE A 78 7.48 0.95 -17.94
CA PHE A 78 7.23 -0.15 -18.87
C PHE A 78 5.79 -0.13 -19.42
N TYR A 79 4.80 0.02 -18.54
CA TYR A 79 3.39 0.00 -18.93
C TYR A 79 2.87 1.37 -19.35
N LYS A 80 3.63 2.43 -19.14
CA LYS A 80 3.27 3.81 -19.49
C LYS A 80 1.90 4.22 -18.93
N VAL A 81 1.64 3.82 -17.69
CA VAL A 81 0.39 4.19 -17.01
C VAL A 81 0.43 5.66 -16.59
N ASP A 82 -0.75 6.27 -16.51
CA ASP A 82 -0.89 7.58 -15.90
C ASP A 82 -0.79 7.43 -14.38
N GLU A 83 0.32 7.87 -13.80
CA GLU A 83 0.60 7.73 -12.37
C GLU A 83 -0.39 8.47 -11.49
N THR A 84 -1.04 9.51 -12.01
CA THR A 84 -2.01 10.30 -11.25
C THR A 84 -3.35 9.59 -11.06
N THR A 85 -3.70 8.67 -11.95
CA THR A 85 -5.00 7.99 -11.95
C THR A 85 -4.93 6.47 -11.93
N GLU A 86 -3.80 5.87 -12.36
CA GLU A 86 -3.68 4.43 -12.56
C GLU A 86 -2.64 3.77 -11.65
N LEU A 87 -1.91 4.55 -10.85
CA LEU A 87 -0.97 4.03 -9.86
C LEU A 87 -1.55 4.19 -8.46
N ILE A 88 -1.70 3.08 -7.74
CA ILE A 88 -2.16 3.07 -6.35
C ILE A 88 -1.06 2.46 -5.48
N ILE A 89 -0.53 3.26 -4.56
CA ILE A 89 0.48 2.83 -3.58
C ILE A 89 -0.18 2.63 -2.22
N ILE A 90 0.02 1.46 -1.63
CA ILE A 90 -0.54 1.12 -0.32
C ILE A 90 0.60 1.12 0.71
N GLN A 91 0.45 1.91 1.76
CA GLN A 91 1.50 2.15 2.75
C GLN A 91 0.96 2.19 4.18
N ASP A 92 1.84 1.94 5.14
CA ASP A 92 1.60 2.24 6.55
C ASP A 92 1.74 3.73 6.82
N ASP A 93 0.99 4.23 7.81
CA ASP A 93 1.06 5.63 8.24
C ASP A 93 1.07 5.70 9.78
N ILE A 94 2.16 6.20 10.34
CA ILE A 94 2.34 6.33 11.80
C ILE A 94 1.55 7.50 12.40
N ASP A 95 1.11 8.43 11.56
CA ASP A 95 0.33 9.60 11.99
C ASP A 95 -1.18 9.31 12.07
N LEU A 96 -1.57 8.11 11.64
CA LEU A 96 -2.95 7.63 11.73
C LEU A 96 -3.03 6.46 12.73
N GLU A 97 -4.03 6.51 13.60
CA GLU A 97 -4.30 5.40 14.51
C GLU A 97 -4.81 4.16 13.76
N PRO A 98 -4.56 2.95 14.30
CA PRO A 98 -5.14 1.73 13.74
C PRO A 98 -6.67 1.84 13.60
N GLY A 99 -7.20 1.42 12.47
CA GLY A 99 -8.62 1.56 12.13
C GLY A 99 -8.93 2.73 11.20
N ASN A 100 -7.97 3.61 10.96
CA ASN A 100 -8.14 4.74 10.04
C ASN A 100 -7.48 4.45 8.71
N ILE A 101 -8.18 4.82 7.64
CA ILE A 101 -7.70 4.78 6.26
C ILE A 101 -7.74 6.21 5.73
N ARG A 102 -6.73 6.58 4.97
CA ARG A 102 -6.68 7.88 4.31
C ARG A 102 -6.17 7.74 2.88
N ILE A 103 -6.92 8.26 1.94
CA ILE A 103 -6.54 8.33 0.54
C ILE A 103 -6.04 9.74 0.24
N ARG A 104 -4.91 9.83 -0.45
CA ARG A 104 -4.33 11.08 -0.93
C ARG A 104 -3.92 10.94 -2.38
N VAL A 105 -4.06 12.01 -3.15
CA VAL A 105 -3.68 12.06 -4.58
C VAL A 105 -2.38 12.79 -4.81
N LYS A 106 -1.86 13.45 -3.78
CA LYS A 106 -0.57 14.14 -3.79
C LYS A 106 -0.10 14.40 -2.36
N GLY A 107 1.15 14.76 -2.22
CA GLY A 107 1.72 15.16 -0.93
C GLY A 107 3.16 14.72 -0.74
N SER A 108 3.78 15.19 0.33
CA SER A 108 5.14 14.81 0.71
C SER A 108 5.20 13.36 1.20
N ALA A 109 6.41 12.85 1.40
CA ALA A 109 6.62 11.51 1.94
C ALA A 109 6.27 11.38 3.43
N GLY A 110 6.21 12.49 4.17
CA GLY A 110 5.92 12.46 5.61
C GLY A 110 6.90 11.60 6.42
N GLY A 111 8.14 11.47 5.97
CA GLY A 111 9.15 10.62 6.61
C GLY A 111 9.13 9.15 6.19
N HIS A 112 8.17 8.73 5.37
CA HIS A 112 8.09 7.34 4.90
C HIS A 112 9.13 7.09 3.80
N ASN A 113 10.11 6.23 4.07
CA ASN A 113 11.24 6.00 3.15
C ASN A 113 10.84 5.39 1.80
N GLY A 114 9.83 4.53 1.79
CA GLY A 114 9.30 3.96 0.54
C GLY A 114 8.68 5.03 -0.36
N ILE A 115 7.90 5.92 0.21
CA ILE A 115 7.29 7.03 -0.53
C ILE A 115 8.34 8.02 -1.01
N LYS A 116 9.34 8.33 -0.20
CA LYS A 116 10.50 9.14 -0.62
C LYS A 116 11.15 8.59 -1.88
N SER A 117 11.40 7.29 -1.89
CA SER A 117 12.00 6.58 -3.03
C SER A 117 11.11 6.68 -4.28
N ILE A 118 9.80 6.47 -4.12
CA ILE A 118 8.86 6.55 -5.25
C ILE A 118 8.81 7.97 -5.81
N ILE A 119 8.70 8.99 -4.98
CA ILE A 119 8.72 10.40 -5.42
C ILE A 119 9.98 10.70 -6.21
N SER A 120 11.14 10.25 -5.72
CA SER A 120 12.42 10.45 -6.39
C SER A 120 12.46 9.80 -7.78
N HIS A 121 11.99 8.56 -7.90
CA HIS A 121 12.04 7.81 -9.15
C HIS A 121 10.97 8.24 -10.17
N LEU A 122 9.80 8.68 -9.73
CA LEU A 122 8.76 9.20 -10.61
C LEU A 122 9.00 10.66 -11.01
N GLY A 123 9.82 11.38 -10.25
CA GLY A 123 10.06 12.81 -10.48
C GLY A 123 8.91 13.70 -10.03
N GLY A 124 8.01 13.20 -9.18
CA GLY A 124 6.88 13.97 -8.69
C GLY A 124 6.10 13.23 -7.59
N ASN A 125 5.22 13.96 -6.93
CA ASN A 125 4.46 13.46 -5.78
C ASN A 125 2.96 13.27 -6.05
N GLU A 126 2.53 13.37 -7.31
CA GLU A 126 1.13 13.23 -7.69
C GLU A 126 0.80 11.81 -8.13
N PHE A 127 0.56 10.95 -7.16
CA PHE A 127 0.04 9.59 -7.36
C PHE A 127 -0.87 9.20 -6.19
N ILE A 128 -1.75 8.25 -6.42
CA ILE A 128 -2.73 7.84 -5.41
C ILE A 128 -2.05 7.02 -4.32
N ARG A 129 -2.26 7.42 -3.07
CA ARG A 129 -1.76 6.72 -1.87
C ARG A 129 -2.93 6.29 -1.01
N LEU A 130 -2.95 5.02 -0.69
CA LEU A 130 -3.85 4.45 0.30
C LEU A 130 -3.04 4.27 1.59
N LYS A 131 -3.29 5.12 2.56
CA LYS A 131 -2.57 5.16 3.83
C LYS A 131 -3.35 4.40 4.88
N LEU A 132 -2.70 3.45 5.54
CA LEU A 132 -3.29 2.62 6.58
C LEU A 132 -2.66 2.94 7.92
N GLY A 133 -3.47 3.37 8.88
CA GLY A 133 -3.01 3.75 10.21
C GLY A 133 -2.41 2.57 10.96
N VAL A 134 -1.20 2.76 11.48
CA VAL A 134 -0.51 1.79 12.34
C VAL A 134 -0.13 2.36 13.70
N GLY A 135 -0.47 3.65 13.91
CA GLY A 135 -0.16 4.37 15.16
C GLY A 135 1.29 4.82 15.24
N GLY A 136 1.52 5.79 16.12
CA GLY A 136 2.85 6.31 16.40
C GLY A 136 3.66 5.40 17.32
N LYS A 137 4.97 5.62 17.35
CA LYS A 137 5.87 4.89 18.24
C LYS A 137 5.52 5.17 19.70
N PRO A 138 5.78 4.21 20.62
CA PRO A 138 5.65 4.46 22.05
C PRO A 138 6.58 5.58 22.50
N GLU A 139 6.21 6.29 23.57
CA GLU A 139 7.06 7.31 24.17
C GLU A 139 8.43 6.72 24.53
N GLY A 140 9.51 7.40 24.13
CA GLY A 140 10.88 6.94 24.29
C GLY A 140 11.31 5.81 23.37
N GLY A 141 10.40 5.30 22.51
CA GLY A 141 10.71 4.25 21.56
C GLY A 141 11.41 4.77 20.29
N ASP A 142 12.02 3.85 19.55
CA ASP A 142 12.61 4.11 18.24
C ASP A 142 11.58 3.89 17.13
N LEU A 143 11.54 4.79 16.14
CA LEU A 143 10.55 4.71 15.06
C LEU A 143 10.78 3.50 14.15
N ALA A 144 12.04 3.20 13.81
CA ALA A 144 12.37 2.05 12.97
C ALA A 144 11.95 0.74 13.67
N ASP A 145 12.24 0.61 14.95
CA ASP A 145 11.82 -0.55 15.73
C ASP A 145 10.30 -0.69 15.76
N HIS A 146 9.58 0.42 15.88
CA HIS A 146 8.12 0.43 15.90
C HIS A 146 7.52 -0.11 14.60
N VAL A 147 7.93 0.43 13.45
CA VAL A 147 7.36 0.02 12.16
C VAL A 147 7.81 -1.39 11.74
N LEU A 148 8.95 -1.86 12.24
CA LEU A 148 9.47 -3.20 11.98
C LEU A 148 8.97 -4.23 13.01
N SER A 149 8.06 -3.86 13.89
CA SER A 149 7.42 -4.77 14.85
C SER A 149 6.00 -5.13 14.45
N GLY A 150 5.52 -6.27 14.95
CA GLY A 150 4.16 -6.76 14.71
C GLY A 150 3.11 -6.02 15.52
N PHE A 151 1.86 -6.24 15.18
CA PHE A 151 0.72 -5.71 15.94
C PHE A 151 0.49 -6.53 17.21
N ASP A 152 -0.03 -5.88 18.24
CA ASP A 152 -0.47 -6.57 19.43
C ASP A 152 -1.62 -7.52 19.12
N ARG A 153 -1.68 -8.63 19.86
CA ARG A 153 -2.72 -9.64 19.66
C ARG A 153 -4.13 -9.07 19.71
N ASP A 154 -4.38 -8.09 20.58
CA ASP A 154 -5.69 -7.45 20.69
C ASP A 154 -6.02 -6.54 19.50
N THR A 155 -5.02 -6.06 18.77
CA THR A 155 -5.18 -5.20 17.60
C THR A 155 -5.34 -5.99 16.31
N GLU A 156 -4.88 -7.24 16.25
CA GLU A 156 -4.93 -8.08 15.05
C GLU A 156 -6.32 -8.18 14.39
N PRO A 157 -7.44 -8.39 15.14
CA PRO A 157 -8.76 -8.44 14.51
C PRO A 157 -9.14 -7.15 13.80
N LEU A 158 -8.75 -6.00 14.37
CA LEU A 158 -8.95 -4.70 13.75
C LEU A 158 -8.14 -4.57 12.46
N ILE A 159 -6.87 -4.99 12.48
CA ILE A 159 -6.00 -4.92 11.31
C ILE A 159 -6.55 -5.78 10.16
N ARG A 160 -7.10 -6.94 10.44
CA ARG A 160 -7.76 -7.76 9.41
C ARG A 160 -8.90 -7.01 8.74
N LYS A 161 -9.73 -6.33 9.52
CA LYS A 161 -10.81 -5.50 8.98
C LYS A 161 -10.29 -4.30 8.19
N VAL A 162 -9.21 -3.69 8.64
CA VAL A 162 -8.55 -2.61 7.90
C VAL A 162 -8.07 -3.10 6.54
N ILE A 163 -7.44 -4.28 6.48
CA ILE A 163 -6.98 -4.88 5.23
C ILE A 163 -8.15 -5.14 4.26
N GLU A 164 -9.26 -5.69 4.75
CA GLU A 164 -10.48 -5.90 3.96
C GLU A 164 -11.04 -4.57 3.42
N ASN A 165 -11.11 -3.55 4.27
CA ASN A 165 -11.57 -2.22 3.89
C ASN A 165 -10.61 -1.53 2.93
N ALA A 166 -9.30 -1.76 3.07
CA ALA A 166 -8.30 -1.28 2.12
C ALA A 166 -8.53 -1.88 0.73
N GLY A 167 -8.83 -3.16 0.66
CA GLY A 167 -9.20 -3.81 -0.60
C GLY A 167 -10.45 -3.19 -1.22
N ALA A 168 -11.47 -2.91 -0.41
CA ALA A 168 -12.68 -2.22 -0.86
C ALA A 168 -12.38 -0.79 -1.33
N ALA A 169 -11.47 -0.09 -0.65
CA ALA A 169 -11.05 1.25 -1.05
C ALA A 169 -10.33 1.25 -2.40
N VAL A 170 -9.45 0.28 -2.65
CA VAL A 170 -8.82 0.09 -3.96
C VAL A 170 -9.87 -0.07 -5.05
N LEU A 171 -10.87 -0.92 -4.80
CA LEU A 171 -11.96 -1.13 -5.75
C LEU A 171 -12.75 0.16 -6.01
N ALA A 172 -13.06 0.92 -4.96
CA ALA A 172 -13.75 2.21 -5.08
C ALA A 172 -12.94 3.21 -5.92
N ILE A 173 -11.63 3.29 -5.72
CA ILE A 173 -10.75 4.14 -6.53
C ILE A 173 -10.84 3.74 -8.00
N MET A 174 -10.80 2.46 -8.30
CA MET A 174 -10.85 1.95 -9.67
C MET A 174 -12.21 2.20 -10.35
N LYS A 175 -13.30 2.07 -9.61
CA LYS A 175 -14.66 2.19 -10.15
C LYS A 175 -15.15 3.63 -10.24
N GLU A 176 -14.91 4.42 -9.21
CA GLU A 176 -15.52 5.73 -9.00
C GLU A 176 -14.51 6.89 -9.06
N GLY A 177 -13.21 6.59 -9.06
CA GLY A 177 -12.14 7.57 -8.99
C GLY A 177 -11.70 7.88 -7.56
N ALA A 178 -10.52 8.48 -7.44
CA ALA A 178 -9.90 8.75 -6.14
C ALA A 178 -10.72 9.73 -5.29
N GLU A 179 -11.30 10.77 -5.90
CA GLU A 179 -12.09 11.78 -5.16
C GLU A 179 -13.32 11.18 -4.49
N ALA A 180 -14.09 10.37 -5.21
CA ALA A 180 -15.26 9.69 -4.65
C ALA A 180 -14.85 8.71 -3.53
N ALA A 181 -13.75 7.98 -3.72
CA ALA A 181 -13.23 7.09 -2.70
C ALA A 181 -12.75 7.87 -1.46
N MET A 182 -12.13 9.04 -1.64
CA MET A 182 -11.75 9.92 -0.53
C MET A 182 -12.95 10.34 0.30
N ASN A 183 -14.04 10.73 -0.35
CA ASN A 183 -15.27 11.11 0.35
C ASN A 183 -15.87 9.96 1.17
N LYS A 184 -15.70 8.73 0.71
CA LYS A 184 -16.24 7.55 1.39
C LYS A 184 -15.34 7.05 2.53
N TYR A 185 -14.02 7.02 2.33
CA TYR A 185 -13.09 6.37 3.26
C TYR A 185 -12.34 7.31 4.20
N ASN A 186 -12.05 8.54 3.77
CA ASN A 186 -11.37 9.50 4.64
C ASN A 186 -12.31 9.90 5.79
N GLY A 187 -11.81 9.80 7.01
CA GLY A 187 -12.61 10.06 8.20
C GLY A 187 -13.45 8.87 8.68
N MET A 188 -13.53 7.77 7.93
CA MET A 188 -14.17 6.54 8.40
C MET A 188 -13.28 5.89 9.45
N LYS A 189 -13.87 5.53 10.60
CA LYS A 189 -13.20 4.76 11.64
C LYS A 189 -13.69 3.32 11.61
N ILE A 190 -12.79 2.39 11.27
CA ILE A 190 -13.08 0.97 11.24
C ILE A 190 -12.98 0.42 12.65
N SER A 191 -13.95 -0.39 13.04
CA SER A 191 -13.98 -1.04 14.36
C SER A 191 -14.31 -2.52 14.22
N VAL A 192 -13.98 -3.27 15.25
CA VAL A 192 -14.26 -4.70 15.33
C VAL A 192 -15.69 -4.95 15.81
#